data_106487b64dec031f96223f9574e10087
#
_entry.id   106487b64dec031f96223f9574e10087
#
_cell.length_a   1.000
_cell.length_b   1.000
_cell.length_c   1.000
_cell.angle_alpha   90.00
_cell.angle_beta   90.00
_cell.angle_gamma   90.00
#
_symmetry.space_group_name_H-M   'P 1'
#
loop_
_entity.id
_entity.type
_entity.pdbx_description
1 polymer ?
#
loop_
_entity_poly.entity_id
_entity_poly.type
_entity_poly.pdbx_seq_one_letter_code
_entity_poly.pdbx_strand_id
1 'polypeptide(L)'
;MKQEFFKYQAQTTPYAAGFEVEKAEGSYIYGKDGRAYLDFVAGVSANTLGHSHPKVVNAIKEQADKYLHVMVYGEYAQEKPVELCRLLAEATPEPLEVSYLVNSGNFQRFWRSFLFGKFWCRSD
;
A
#
# COMPACT_ATOMS: atom_id res chain seq x y z
N MET A 1 -26.96 -2.25 1.22
CA MET A 1 -25.51 -2.18 1.56
C MET A 1 -25.26 -1.45 2.88
N LYS A 2 -25.79 -0.22 3.12
CA LYS A 2 -25.56 0.51 4.38
C LYS A 2 -25.98 -0.26 5.65
N GLN A 3 -27.13 -0.93 5.66
CA GLN A 3 -27.57 -1.77 6.79
C GLN A 3 -26.64 -2.96 7.04
N GLU A 4 -26.16 -3.60 5.97
CA GLU A 4 -25.21 -4.72 6.04
C GLU A 4 -23.85 -4.28 6.53
N PHE A 5 -23.38 -3.07 6.13
CA PHE A 5 -22.18 -2.45 6.65
C PHE A 5 -22.22 -2.34 8.17
N PHE A 6 -23.29 -1.80 8.73
CA PHE A 6 -23.42 -1.67 10.20
C PHE A 6 -23.62 -3.02 10.91
N LYS A 7 -24.15 -4.03 10.21
CA LYS A 7 -24.41 -5.36 10.80
C LYS A 7 -23.17 -6.25 10.83
N TYR A 8 -22.35 -6.22 9.76
CA TYR A 8 -21.32 -7.22 9.55
C TYR A 8 -19.89 -6.68 9.62
N GLN A 9 -19.69 -5.37 9.46
CA GLN A 9 -18.36 -4.75 9.50
C GLN A 9 -18.17 -4.01 10.81
N ALA A 10 -17.10 -4.36 11.56
CA ALA A 10 -16.76 -3.64 12.79
C ALA A 10 -16.42 -2.17 12.49
N GLN A 11 -17.00 -1.26 13.27
CA GLN A 11 -16.70 0.16 13.22
C GLN A 11 -15.60 0.52 14.20
N THR A 12 -14.65 1.35 13.76
CA THR A 12 -13.57 1.88 14.61
C THR A 12 -13.89 3.26 15.19
N THR A 13 -15.07 3.80 14.88
CA THR A 13 -15.57 5.08 15.36
C THR A 13 -17.07 4.98 15.68
N PRO A 14 -17.55 5.64 16.76
CA PRO A 14 -18.98 5.69 17.06
C PRO A 14 -19.78 6.53 16.04
N TYR A 15 -19.11 7.28 15.18
CA TYR A 15 -19.71 8.19 14.21
C TYR A 15 -19.51 7.74 12.76
N ALA A 16 -19.49 6.43 12.51
CA ALA A 16 -19.34 5.90 11.15
C ALA A 16 -20.46 6.42 10.24
N ALA A 17 -20.11 7.13 9.18
CA ALA A 17 -21.06 7.76 8.27
C ALA A 17 -21.85 6.76 7.43
N GLY A 18 -21.31 5.58 7.20
CA GLY A 18 -21.91 4.56 6.32
C GLY A 18 -22.11 5.11 4.90
N PHE A 19 -21.13 5.86 4.40
CA PHE A 19 -21.14 6.42 3.05
C PHE A 19 -20.98 5.29 2.03
N GLU A 20 -21.91 5.22 1.07
CA GLU A 20 -21.91 4.18 0.05
C GLU A 20 -21.16 4.66 -1.20
N VAL A 21 -19.94 4.15 -1.38
CA VAL A 21 -19.08 4.48 -2.52
C VAL A 21 -19.51 3.70 -3.76
N GLU A 22 -19.63 4.38 -4.89
CA GLU A 22 -19.83 3.79 -6.22
C GLU A 22 -18.50 3.64 -6.97
N LYS A 23 -17.76 4.73 -7.08
CA LYS A 23 -16.43 4.76 -7.70
C LYS A 23 -15.58 5.89 -7.12
N ALA A 24 -14.29 5.89 -7.45
CA ALA A 24 -13.41 7.01 -7.14
C ALA A 24 -12.46 7.27 -8.32
N GLU A 25 -12.17 8.54 -8.62
CA GLU A 25 -11.35 8.95 -9.76
C GLU A 25 -10.70 10.31 -9.48
N GLY A 26 -9.40 10.41 -9.72
CA GLY A 26 -8.64 11.62 -9.41
C GLY A 26 -8.77 12.01 -7.93
N SER A 27 -9.25 13.19 -7.65
CA SER A 27 -9.45 13.69 -6.28
C SER A 27 -10.91 13.53 -5.79
N TYR A 28 -11.74 12.77 -6.48
CA TYR A 28 -13.16 12.66 -6.15
C TYR A 28 -13.58 11.22 -5.85
N ILE A 29 -14.48 11.09 -4.86
CA ILE A 29 -15.25 9.89 -4.60
C ILE A 29 -16.69 10.14 -5.04
N TYR A 30 -17.28 9.20 -5.75
CA TYR A 30 -18.66 9.26 -6.22
C TYR A 30 -19.52 8.33 -5.38
N GLY A 31 -20.55 8.89 -4.78
CA GLY A 31 -21.50 8.14 -3.98
C GLY A 31 -22.58 7.46 -4.82
N LYS A 32 -23.20 6.42 -4.30
CA LYS A 32 -24.42 5.83 -4.90
C LYS A 32 -25.61 6.80 -4.96
N ASP A 33 -25.53 7.91 -4.26
CA ASP A 33 -26.48 9.02 -4.33
C ASP A 33 -26.30 9.91 -5.57
N GLY A 34 -25.34 9.58 -6.45
CA GLY A 34 -25.01 10.31 -7.66
C GLY A 34 -24.19 11.58 -7.46
N ARG A 35 -23.74 11.86 -6.24
CA ARG A 35 -22.94 13.05 -5.93
C ARG A 35 -21.45 12.78 -6.01
N ALA A 36 -20.68 13.81 -6.39
CA ALA A 36 -19.23 13.83 -6.32
C ALA A 36 -18.78 14.51 -5.02
N TYR A 37 -17.88 13.88 -4.29
CA TYR A 37 -17.30 14.36 -3.04
C TYR A 37 -15.81 14.53 -3.22
N LEU A 38 -15.30 15.74 -2.94
CA LEU A 38 -13.86 15.99 -2.96
C LEU A 38 -13.19 15.26 -1.79
N ASP A 39 -12.25 14.37 -2.10
CA ASP A 39 -11.56 13.56 -1.11
C ASP A 39 -10.27 14.21 -0.60
N PHE A 40 -10.33 14.84 0.57
CA PHE A 40 -9.16 15.36 1.28
C PHE A 40 -8.45 14.33 2.15
N VAL A 41 -9.01 13.14 2.32
CA VAL A 41 -8.43 12.06 3.14
C VAL A 41 -7.44 11.22 2.33
N ALA A 42 -7.72 11.04 1.04
CA ALA A 42 -6.89 10.30 0.08
C ALA A 42 -6.44 8.92 0.62
N GLY A 43 -7.38 8.16 1.24
CA GLY A 43 -7.06 6.87 1.84
C GLY A 43 -6.02 6.96 2.98
N VAL A 44 -6.07 8.02 3.79
CA VAL A 44 -5.05 8.38 4.80
C VAL A 44 -3.68 8.55 4.14
N SER A 45 -3.63 9.41 3.12
CA SER A 45 -2.45 9.75 2.31
C SER A 45 -1.86 8.60 1.48
N ALA A 46 -2.61 7.50 1.29
CA ALA A 46 -2.16 6.39 0.44
C ALA A 46 -2.34 6.67 -1.06
N ASN A 47 -3.35 7.48 -1.44
CA ASN A 47 -3.70 7.77 -2.83
C ASN A 47 -3.07 9.09 -3.32
N THR A 48 -1.76 9.29 -3.14
CA THR A 48 -1.06 10.52 -3.50
C THR A 48 -1.10 10.87 -4.98
N LEU A 49 -1.28 9.88 -5.86
CA LEU A 49 -1.46 10.07 -7.31
C LEU A 49 -2.93 10.27 -7.72
N GLY A 50 -3.85 10.25 -6.76
CA GLY A 50 -5.28 10.26 -6.99
C GLY A 50 -5.85 8.85 -7.18
N HIS A 51 -7.18 8.77 -7.04
CA HIS A 51 -7.92 7.53 -7.22
C HIS A 51 -7.86 7.04 -8.67
N SER A 52 -7.74 5.73 -8.83
CA SER A 52 -7.79 5.05 -10.13
C SER A 52 -6.80 5.60 -11.16
N HIS A 53 -5.61 6.04 -10.72
CA HIS A 53 -4.59 6.57 -11.64
C HIS A 53 -4.27 5.53 -12.73
N PRO A 54 -4.41 5.85 -14.04
CA PRO A 54 -4.39 4.85 -15.10
C PRO A 54 -3.08 4.07 -15.20
N LYS A 55 -1.93 4.69 -14.97
CA LYS A 55 -0.64 3.98 -14.95
C LYS A 55 -0.57 2.94 -13.83
N VAL A 56 -1.10 3.27 -12.64
CA VAL A 56 -1.11 2.34 -11.50
C VAL A 56 -2.07 1.18 -11.77
N VAL A 57 -3.28 1.48 -12.23
CA VAL A 57 -4.29 0.45 -12.55
C VAL A 57 -3.78 -0.50 -13.64
N ASN A 58 -3.17 0.01 -14.71
CA ASN A 58 -2.63 -0.81 -15.77
C ASN A 58 -1.46 -1.68 -15.28
N ALA A 59 -0.53 -1.13 -14.50
CA ALA A 59 0.57 -1.90 -13.94
C ALA A 59 0.08 -3.05 -13.02
N ILE A 60 -0.98 -2.82 -12.24
CA ILE A 60 -1.61 -3.87 -11.42
C ILE A 60 -2.23 -4.96 -12.30
N LYS A 61 -2.96 -4.59 -13.37
CA LYS A 61 -3.56 -5.55 -14.30
C LYS A 61 -2.50 -6.40 -15.00
N GLU A 62 -1.48 -5.74 -15.54
CA GLU A 62 -0.36 -6.44 -16.21
C GLU A 62 0.38 -7.39 -15.26
N GLN A 63 0.57 -7.01 -14.01
CA GLN A 63 1.19 -7.88 -13.02
C GLN A 63 0.27 -9.03 -12.60
N ALA A 64 -1.03 -8.78 -12.47
CA ALA A 64 -2.01 -9.81 -12.14
C ALA A 64 -2.11 -10.89 -13.21
N ASP A 65 -1.96 -10.53 -14.49
CA ASP A 65 -1.93 -11.48 -15.61
C ASP A 65 -0.67 -12.37 -15.59
N LYS A 66 0.42 -11.92 -14.97
CA LYS A 66 1.66 -12.71 -14.82
C LYS A 66 1.58 -13.63 -13.60
N TYR A 67 1.41 -13.06 -12.43
CA TYR A 67 1.22 -13.74 -11.13
C TYR A 67 0.85 -12.73 -10.04
N LEU A 68 0.11 -13.20 -9.02
CA LEU A 68 -0.27 -12.40 -7.85
C LEU A 68 0.68 -12.61 -6.67
N HIS A 69 1.11 -13.84 -6.45
CA HIS A 69 1.95 -14.19 -5.31
C HIS A 69 2.85 -15.39 -5.61
N VAL A 70 4.09 -15.27 -5.19
CA VAL A 70 5.09 -16.34 -5.18
C VAL A 70 5.91 -16.24 -3.89
N MET A 71 6.94 -17.07 -3.71
CA MET A 71 7.84 -17.02 -2.55
C MET A 71 8.46 -15.63 -2.36
N VAL A 72 8.29 -15.05 -1.16
CA VAL A 72 8.65 -13.63 -0.85
C VAL A 72 9.86 -13.46 0.06
N TYR A 73 10.45 -14.54 0.60
CA TYR A 73 11.53 -14.45 1.60
C TYR A 73 12.94 -14.26 1.01
N GLY A 74 13.03 -13.65 -0.18
CA GLY A 74 14.31 -13.37 -0.81
C GLY A 74 14.92 -14.57 -1.56
N GLU A 75 14.18 -15.66 -1.71
CA GLU A 75 14.64 -16.84 -2.43
C GLU A 75 14.43 -16.74 -3.94
N TYR A 76 13.33 -16.09 -4.37
CA TYR A 76 12.99 -15.91 -5.77
C TYR A 76 13.20 -14.46 -6.20
N ALA A 77 13.98 -14.27 -7.26
CA ALA A 77 14.12 -12.94 -7.86
C ALA A 77 12.85 -12.57 -8.61
N GLN A 78 12.19 -11.50 -8.18
CA GLN A 78 10.98 -10.97 -8.78
C GLN A 78 11.27 -9.58 -9.35
N GLU A 79 10.94 -9.35 -10.61
CA GLU A 79 11.27 -8.12 -11.33
C GLU A 79 10.81 -6.85 -10.60
N LYS A 80 9.53 -6.78 -10.20
CA LYS A 80 8.96 -5.56 -9.61
C LYS A 80 9.48 -5.24 -8.21
N PRO A 81 9.60 -6.20 -7.28
CA PRO A 81 10.28 -5.96 -6.01
C PRO A 81 11.74 -5.52 -6.16
N VAL A 82 12.51 -6.14 -7.06
CA VAL A 82 13.91 -5.76 -7.32
C VAL A 82 13.98 -4.35 -7.90
N GLU A 83 13.15 -4.00 -8.88
CA GLU A 83 13.05 -2.65 -9.45
C GLU A 83 12.74 -1.60 -8.37
N LEU A 84 11.76 -1.87 -7.50
CA LEU A 84 11.41 -0.99 -6.38
C LEU A 84 12.59 -0.80 -5.42
N CYS A 85 13.25 -1.89 -5.00
CA CYS A 85 14.40 -1.81 -4.09
C CYS A 85 15.55 -1.01 -4.70
N ARG A 86 15.82 -1.17 -6.01
CA ARG A 86 16.82 -0.36 -6.73
C ARG A 86 16.46 1.13 -6.72
N LEU A 87 15.21 1.48 -7.07
CA LEU A 87 14.75 2.88 -7.06
C LEU A 87 14.82 3.50 -5.66
N LEU A 88 14.52 2.74 -4.62
CA LEU A 88 14.66 3.19 -3.23
C LEU A 88 16.13 3.45 -2.87
N ALA A 89 17.03 2.55 -3.24
CA ALA A 89 18.47 2.73 -3.00
C ALA A 89 19.02 3.97 -3.73
N GLU A 90 18.60 4.22 -4.97
CA GLU A 90 18.98 5.41 -5.73
C GLU A 90 18.41 6.72 -5.15
N ALA A 91 17.26 6.67 -4.47
CA ALA A 91 16.58 7.84 -3.91
C ALA A 91 16.97 8.13 -2.45
N THR A 92 17.62 7.20 -1.75
CA THR A 92 18.01 7.37 -0.35
C THR A 92 19.49 7.71 -0.22
N PRO A 93 19.89 8.47 0.85
CA PRO A 93 21.30 8.75 1.08
C PRO A 93 22.06 7.49 1.53
N GLU A 94 23.36 7.44 1.19
CA GLU A 94 24.24 6.38 1.70
C GLU A 94 24.26 6.33 3.24
N PRO A 95 24.40 5.17 3.85
CA PRO A 95 24.62 3.82 3.29
C PRO A 95 23.34 2.99 3.09
N LEU A 96 22.20 3.59 2.79
CA LEU A 96 20.89 2.89 2.70
C LEU A 96 20.71 2.25 1.31
N GLU A 97 21.41 1.16 1.07
CA GLU A 97 21.44 0.49 -0.24
C GLU A 97 20.51 -0.74 -0.37
N VAL A 98 20.01 -1.24 0.76
CA VAL A 98 19.22 -2.48 0.81
C VAL A 98 17.85 -2.23 1.43
N SER A 99 16.80 -2.71 0.77
CA SER A 99 15.42 -2.61 1.25
C SER A 99 14.83 -3.99 1.53
N TYR A 100 14.12 -4.12 2.67
CA TYR A 100 13.32 -5.29 2.99
C TYR A 100 11.85 -4.90 3.01
N LEU A 101 11.07 -5.46 2.08
CA LEU A 101 9.66 -5.14 1.91
C LEU A 101 8.81 -5.91 2.91
N VAL A 102 7.96 -5.21 3.65
CA VAL A 102 7.05 -5.77 4.66
C VAL A 102 5.63 -5.27 4.43
N ASN A 103 4.65 -5.96 5.01
CA ASN A 103 3.23 -5.64 4.83
C ASN A 103 2.71 -4.50 5.72
N SER A 104 3.44 -4.13 6.78
CA SER A 104 3.00 -3.08 7.72
C SER A 104 4.16 -2.50 8.54
N GLY A 105 3.98 -1.26 9.05
CA GLY A 105 4.94 -0.62 9.94
C GLY A 105 5.11 -1.31 11.30
N ASN A 106 4.14 -2.07 11.79
CA ASN A 106 4.25 -2.83 13.03
C ASN A 106 5.28 -3.95 12.93
N PHE A 107 5.37 -4.61 11.79
CA PHE A 107 6.39 -5.63 11.52
C PHE A 107 7.80 -5.02 11.54
N GLN A 108 7.97 -3.80 11.04
CA GLN A 108 9.24 -3.06 11.08
C GLN A 108 9.71 -2.81 12.53
N ARG A 109 8.80 -2.52 13.48
CA ARG A 109 9.16 -2.34 14.91
C ARG A 109 9.65 -3.63 15.55
N PHE A 110 9.03 -4.77 15.24
CA PHE A 110 9.43 -6.09 15.74
C PHE A 110 10.84 -6.47 15.25
N TRP A 111 11.11 -6.31 13.97
CA TRP A 111 12.41 -6.62 13.37
C TRP A 111 13.50 -5.65 13.78
N ARG A 112 13.20 -4.38 14.02
CA ARG A 112 14.17 -3.41 14.55
C ARG A 112 14.76 -3.86 15.90
N SER A 113 13.96 -4.49 16.76
CA SER A 113 14.45 -5.05 18.03
C SER A 113 15.26 -6.33 17.84
N PHE A 114 15.00 -7.09 16.80
CA PHE A 114 15.61 -8.40 16.55
C PHE A 114 16.86 -8.34 15.66
N LEU A 115 16.90 -7.46 14.65
CA LEU A 115 17.99 -7.39 13.67
C LEU A 115 19.06 -6.34 14.00
N PHE A 116 18.76 -5.30 14.76
CA PHE A 116 19.77 -4.31 15.17
C PHE A 116 20.83 -4.86 16.12
N GLY A 117 20.64 -6.09 16.62
CA GLY A 117 21.67 -6.78 17.43
C GLY A 117 22.68 -7.60 16.63
N LYS A 118 22.43 -8.01 15.37
CA LYS A 118 23.31 -8.99 14.69
C LYS A 118 23.50 -8.90 13.17
N PHE A 119 22.77 -8.09 12.42
CA PHE A 119 22.82 -8.16 10.94
C PHE A 119 23.11 -6.84 10.20
N TRP A 120 23.31 -5.74 10.87
CA TRP A 120 23.53 -4.44 10.21
C TRP A 120 24.97 -3.97 10.30
N CYS A 121 25.95 -4.84 10.39
CA CYS A 121 27.35 -4.49 10.23
C CYS A 121 28.07 -5.61 9.46
N ARG A 122 28.02 -5.57 8.15
CA ARG A 122 29.13 -6.03 7.32
C ARG A 122 29.76 -4.80 6.70
N SER A 123 30.68 -4.24 7.45
CA SER A 123 31.83 -3.53 6.89
C SER A 123 32.88 -4.60 6.64
N ASP A 124 33.14 -4.92 5.42
CA ASP A 124 34.44 -5.39 4.94
C ASP A 124 34.73 -4.67 3.65
#